data_3be91b524d53a05bf92143c7876d6c1f
#
_entry.id   3be91b524d53a05bf92143c7876d6c1f
#
_cell.length_a   1.000
_cell.length_b   1.000
_cell.length_c   1.000
_cell.angle_alpha   90.00
_cell.angle_beta   90.00
_cell.angle_gamma   90.00
#
_symmetry.space_group_name_H-M   'P 1'
#
loop_
_entity.id
_entity.type
_entity.pdbx_description
1 polymer ?
#
loop_
_entity_poly.entity_id
_entity_poly.type
_entity_poly.pdbx_seq_one_letter_code
_entity_poly.pdbx_strand_id
1 'polypeptide(L)'
;DLSKLKDNILIFKMLLEIKNFLINMQYNKELKKIIKIDSILDYNNFKDKIQKFITNEKIATYKGYCSDSLYYGYYNELLKYSDFHIKSKTILFSNIEHGIRMDQCQWKYYKNSINYVAQGEYRKKDIQSINKWKPVFSIGPYIHYANKFYSEEKENEIKKSLGKVLLIFPSHTNEWERDKATSKDFVDYIYEKYDKMFDTFLVCSYWKDVNDDVYKKFMEKGAKIVSAGFRGDVQFIKRLKTIISLSDAVVGDDIATNIGFCLYMNKPFALERNEPRYEDKNYQENFRKFKEAFTTEDF
;
A
#
# COMPACT_ATOMS: atom_id res chain seq x y z
N ASP A 1 -6.15 -40.85 -18.00
CA ASP A 1 -7.44 -40.22 -18.18
C ASP A 1 -7.32 -38.71 -17.79
N LEU A 2 -7.18 -37.83 -18.81
CA LEU A 2 -6.99 -36.41 -18.68
C LEU A 2 -8.18 -35.69 -18.00
N SER A 3 -9.38 -36.28 -18.04
CA SER A 3 -10.55 -35.72 -17.38
C SER A 3 -10.44 -35.84 -15.85
N LYS A 4 -10.08 -37.00 -15.33
CA LYS A 4 -9.86 -37.24 -13.91
C LYS A 4 -8.71 -36.38 -13.36
N LEU A 5 -7.69 -36.11 -14.17
CA LEU A 5 -6.59 -35.23 -13.78
C LEU A 5 -7.05 -33.77 -13.67
N LYS A 6 -7.93 -33.32 -14.58
CA LYS A 6 -8.55 -31.97 -14.50
C LYS A 6 -9.41 -31.82 -13.25
N ASP A 7 -10.25 -32.81 -12.94
CA ASP A 7 -11.09 -32.77 -11.75
C ASP A 7 -10.28 -32.79 -10.45
N ASN A 8 -9.23 -33.58 -10.39
CA ASN A 8 -8.32 -33.58 -9.24
C ASN A 8 -7.58 -32.26 -9.07
N ILE A 9 -7.17 -31.60 -10.17
CA ILE A 9 -6.55 -30.27 -10.12
C ILE A 9 -7.54 -29.22 -9.63
N LEU A 10 -8.80 -29.28 -10.07
CA LEU A 10 -9.83 -28.34 -9.64
C LEU A 10 -10.14 -28.51 -8.14
N ILE A 11 -10.32 -29.74 -7.69
CA ILE A 11 -10.54 -30.07 -6.27
C ILE A 11 -9.37 -29.63 -5.42
N PHE A 12 -8.14 -29.90 -5.84
CA PHE A 12 -6.94 -29.44 -5.13
C PHE A 12 -6.88 -27.93 -5.02
N LYS A 13 -7.22 -27.21 -6.10
CA LYS A 13 -7.27 -25.74 -6.08
C LYS A 13 -8.34 -25.23 -5.11
N MET A 14 -9.55 -25.81 -5.13
CA MET A 14 -10.60 -25.45 -4.18
C MET A 14 -10.18 -25.69 -2.72
N LEU A 15 -9.55 -26.81 -2.42
CA LEU A 15 -9.06 -27.11 -1.08
C LEU A 15 -7.96 -26.14 -0.64
N LEU A 16 -7.08 -25.74 -1.54
CA LEU A 16 -6.04 -24.75 -1.27
C LEU A 16 -6.66 -23.38 -0.97
N GLU A 17 -7.69 -22.97 -1.72
CA GLU A 17 -8.41 -21.71 -1.47
C GLU A 17 -9.15 -21.73 -0.14
N ILE A 18 -9.83 -22.82 0.18
CA ILE A 18 -10.49 -22.98 1.50
C ILE A 18 -9.46 -22.90 2.62
N LYS A 19 -8.33 -23.58 2.49
CA LYS A 19 -7.23 -23.51 3.45
C LYS A 19 -6.74 -22.07 3.62
N ASN A 20 -6.49 -21.37 2.54
CA ASN A 20 -6.00 -19.99 2.54
C ASN A 20 -7.04 -19.03 3.17
N PHE A 21 -8.31 -19.22 2.87
CA PHE A 21 -9.39 -18.47 3.48
C PHE A 21 -9.46 -18.68 5.00
N LEU A 22 -9.36 -19.92 5.48
CA LEU A 22 -9.35 -20.24 6.91
C LEU A 22 -8.15 -19.65 7.64
N ILE A 23 -6.96 -19.73 7.02
CA ILE A 23 -5.73 -19.12 7.54
C ILE A 23 -5.91 -17.60 7.63
N ASN A 24 -6.50 -16.97 6.62
CA ASN A 24 -6.77 -15.54 6.63
C ASN A 24 -7.76 -15.11 7.70
N MET A 25 -8.83 -15.88 7.91
CA MET A 25 -9.78 -15.61 9.00
C MET A 25 -9.08 -15.67 10.36
N GLN A 26 -8.26 -16.68 10.59
CA GLN A 26 -7.50 -16.83 11.83
C GLN A 26 -6.48 -15.68 11.97
N TYR A 27 -5.77 -15.35 10.92
CA TYR A 27 -4.83 -14.28 10.86
C TYR A 27 -5.46 -12.90 11.16
N ASN A 28 -6.59 -12.59 10.52
CA ASN A 28 -7.33 -11.34 10.79
C ASN A 28 -7.86 -11.28 12.23
N LYS A 29 -8.23 -12.41 12.81
CA LYS A 29 -8.66 -12.48 14.22
C LYS A 29 -7.49 -12.19 15.17
N GLU A 30 -6.31 -12.74 14.90
CA GLU A 30 -5.10 -12.48 15.70
C GLU A 30 -4.61 -11.03 15.50
N LEU A 31 -4.60 -10.53 14.26
CA LEU A 31 -4.29 -9.12 13.95
C LEU A 31 -5.18 -8.15 14.75
N LYS A 32 -6.49 -8.36 14.76
CA LYS A 32 -7.40 -7.49 15.50
C LYS A 32 -7.11 -7.46 16.99
N LYS A 33 -6.57 -8.54 17.55
CA LYS A 33 -6.17 -8.60 18.97
C LYS A 33 -4.85 -7.87 19.23
N ILE A 34 -3.91 -7.95 18.28
CA ILE A 34 -2.53 -7.49 18.46
C ILE A 34 -2.39 -6.02 18.06
N ILE A 35 -3.06 -5.59 16.98
CA ILE A 35 -2.89 -4.25 16.40
C ILE A 35 -4.21 -3.47 16.48
N LYS A 36 -4.55 -2.99 17.65
CA LYS A 36 -5.55 -1.94 17.77
C LYS A 36 -4.82 -0.59 17.72
N ILE A 37 -4.84 0.04 16.55
CA ILE A 37 -4.32 1.39 16.38
C ILE A 37 -5.49 2.36 16.53
N ASP A 38 -5.51 3.07 17.63
CA ASP A 38 -6.57 4.03 17.95
C ASP A 38 -6.23 5.45 17.45
N SER A 39 -4.94 5.71 17.22
CA SER A 39 -4.46 6.99 16.68
C SER A 39 -3.32 6.80 15.69
N ILE A 40 -3.44 7.43 14.51
CA ILE A 40 -2.37 7.44 13.51
C ILE A 40 -1.15 8.26 13.93
N LEU A 41 -1.32 9.17 14.91
CA LEU A 41 -0.26 10.03 15.46
C LEU A 41 0.47 9.39 16.64
N ASP A 42 -0.03 8.29 17.18
CA ASP A 42 0.62 7.57 18.28
C ASP A 42 1.59 6.51 17.73
N TYR A 43 2.70 7.01 17.19
CA TYR A 43 3.72 6.17 16.58
C TYR A 43 4.40 5.21 17.56
N ASN A 44 4.63 5.62 18.80
CA ASN A 44 5.29 4.77 19.79
C ASN A 44 4.43 3.54 20.11
N ASN A 45 3.15 3.72 20.35
CA ASN A 45 2.21 2.61 20.56
C ASN A 45 2.13 1.70 19.32
N PHE A 46 2.12 2.29 18.12
CA PHE A 46 2.19 1.52 16.87
C PHE A 46 3.48 0.71 16.79
N LYS A 47 4.63 1.36 17.02
CA LYS A 47 5.95 0.74 16.96
C LYS A 47 6.06 -0.45 17.93
N ASP A 48 5.63 -0.30 19.16
CA ASP A 48 5.68 -1.35 20.18
C ASP A 48 4.79 -2.55 19.81
N LYS A 49 3.61 -2.29 19.28
CA LYS A 49 2.69 -3.34 18.85
C LYS A 49 3.21 -4.08 17.61
N ILE A 50 3.69 -3.34 16.62
CA ILE A 50 4.18 -3.94 15.37
C ILE A 50 5.46 -4.73 15.58
N GLN A 51 6.33 -4.30 16.48
CA GLN A 51 7.56 -5.00 16.80
C GLN A 51 7.29 -6.38 17.40
N LYS A 52 6.33 -6.48 18.31
CA LYS A 52 5.86 -7.76 18.85
C LYS A 52 5.24 -8.65 17.78
N PHE A 53 4.67 -8.05 16.75
CA PHE A 53 4.06 -8.76 15.63
C PHE A 53 5.10 -9.29 14.63
N ILE A 54 6.11 -8.48 14.29
CA ILE A 54 7.17 -8.86 13.34
C ILE A 54 7.99 -10.06 13.86
N THR A 55 8.20 -10.14 15.17
CA THR A 55 8.92 -11.25 15.80
C THR A 55 8.13 -12.56 15.78
N ASN A 56 6.86 -12.57 15.42
CA ASN A 56 6.06 -13.77 15.30
C ASN A 56 6.19 -14.37 13.89
N GLU A 57 7.11 -15.31 13.70
CA GLU A 57 7.41 -15.95 12.41
C GLU A 57 6.19 -16.52 11.68
N LYS A 58 5.20 -17.04 12.40
CA LYS A 58 3.97 -17.61 11.81
C LYS A 58 3.14 -16.57 11.05
N ILE A 59 3.28 -15.32 11.43
CA ILE A 59 2.53 -14.20 10.84
C ILE A 59 3.37 -13.55 9.71
N ALA A 60 4.68 -13.48 9.89
CA ALA A 60 5.60 -12.88 8.91
C ALA A 60 5.75 -13.71 7.61
N THR A 61 5.51 -15.01 7.67
CA THR A 61 5.70 -15.96 6.55
C THR A 61 4.44 -16.25 5.75
N TYR A 62 3.31 -15.58 6.01
CA TYR A 62 2.07 -15.82 5.28
C TYR A 62 2.24 -15.50 3.79
N LYS A 63 2.33 -16.54 2.98
CA LYS A 63 2.31 -16.53 1.51
C LYS A 63 1.05 -17.24 1.04
N GLY A 64 -0.12 -16.60 1.20
CA GLY A 64 -1.39 -17.12 0.68
C GLY A 64 -1.50 -16.91 -0.82
N TYR A 65 -2.17 -17.82 -1.49
CA TYR A 65 -2.70 -17.63 -2.83
C TYR A 65 -3.65 -16.41 -2.82
N CYS A 66 -3.54 -15.50 -3.77
CA CYS A 66 -4.23 -14.20 -3.76
C CYS A 66 -3.84 -13.27 -2.60
N SER A 67 -2.61 -13.36 -2.11
CA SER A 67 -2.11 -12.51 -1.03
C SER A 67 -2.28 -11.00 -1.33
N ASP A 68 -2.10 -10.61 -2.59
CA ASP A 68 -2.23 -9.22 -3.02
C ASP A 68 -3.63 -8.67 -2.78
N SER A 69 -4.66 -9.45 -3.04
CA SER A 69 -6.07 -9.05 -2.82
C SER A 69 -6.40 -8.76 -1.36
N LEU A 70 -5.59 -9.27 -0.42
CA LEU A 70 -5.82 -9.13 1.02
C LEU A 70 -5.03 -7.98 1.64
N TYR A 71 -4.12 -7.38 0.87
CA TYR A 71 -3.32 -6.28 1.38
C TYR A 71 -4.10 -4.97 1.42
N TYR A 72 -3.70 -4.15 2.36
CA TYR A 72 -4.13 -2.76 2.52
C TYR A 72 -5.63 -2.54 2.79
N GLY A 73 -6.39 -3.62 3.02
CA GLY A 73 -7.83 -3.55 3.24
C GLY A 73 -8.66 -3.26 1.99
N TYR A 74 -8.08 -3.26 0.80
CA TYR A 74 -8.76 -2.96 -0.47
C TYR A 74 -10.01 -3.82 -0.66
N TYR A 75 -9.87 -5.12 -0.49
CA TYR A 75 -10.97 -6.06 -0.61
C TYR A 75 -12.18 -5.68 0.26
N ASN A 76 -11.93 -5.33 1.51
CA ASN A 76 -13.01 -5.00 2.46
C ASN A 76 -13.74 -3.71 2.07
N GLU A 77 -13.00 -2.70 1.58
CA GLU A 77 -13.61 -1.42 1.21
C GLU A 77 -14.33 -1.52 -0.13
N LEU A 78 -13.80 -2.25 -1.10
CA LEU A 78 -14.46 -2.51 -2.39
C LEU A 78 -15.78 -3.27 -2.20
N LEU A 79 -15.81 -4.26 -1.31
CA LEU A 79 -17.03 -5.00 -1.00
C LEU A 79 -18.09 -4.14 -0.33
N LYS A 80 -17.69 -3.30 0.63
CA LYS A 80 -18.62 -2.37 1.27
C LYS A 80 -19.20 -1.37 0.26
N TYR A 81 -18.35 -0.85 -0.61
CA TYR A 81 -18.77 0.10 -1.65
C TYR A 81 -19.76 -0.51 -2.64
N SER A 82 -19.56 -1.78 -3.01
CA SER A 82 -20.43 -2.50 -3.93
C SER A 82 -21.77 -2.90 -3.33
N ASP A 83 -22.02 -2.62 -2.06
CA ASP A 83 -23.19 -3.08 -1.28
C ASP A 83 -23.39 -4.61 -1.33
N PHE A 84 -22.30 -5.33 -1.57
CA PHE A 84 -22.32 -6.77 -1.68
C PHE A 84 -22.29 -7.39 -0.29
N HIS A 85 -23.41 -7.89 0.15
CA HIS A 85 -23.53 -8.58 1.45
C HIS A 85 -22.86 -9.96 1.38
N ILE A 86 -21.62 -10.04 1.85
CA ILE A 86 -20.92 -11.30 1.94
C ILE A 86 -21.52 -12.14 3.07
N LYS A 87 -22.09 -13.26 2.69
CA LYS A 87 -22.26 -14.35 3.64
C LYS A 87 -20.87 -14.84 4.04
N SER A 88 -20.68 -15.22 5.31
CA SER A 88 -19.40 -15.61 5.91
C SER A 88 -18.59 -16.71 5.16
N LYS A 89 -19.15 -17.27 4.09
CA LYS A 89 -18.59 -18.35 3.27
C LYS A 89 -18.29 -17.92 1.82
N THR A 90 -18.39 -16.64 1.48
CA THR A 90 -18.10 -16.19 0.11
C THR A 90 -16.59 -16.18 -0.13
N ILE A 91 -16.13 -17.01 -1.05
CA ILE A 91 -14.75 -17.06 -1.51
C ILE A 91 -14.68 -16.27 -2.80
N LEU A 92 -13.82 -15.25 -2.85
CA LEU A 92 -13.59 -14.49 -4.06
C LEU A 92 -12.29 -14.92 -4.73
N PHE A 93 -12.39 -15.31 -5.98
CA PHE A 93 -11.27 -15.73 -6.81
C PHE A 93 -10.69 -14.60 -7.68
N SER A 94 -11.07 -13.35 -7.39
CA SER A 94 -10.52 -12.17 -8.06
C SER A 94 -9.14 -11.84 -7.52
N ASN A 95 -8.22 -11.48 -8.40
CA ASN A 95 -6.97 -10.87 -7.99
C ASN A 95 -7.13 -9.35 -8.04
N ILE A 96 -6.98 -8.70 -6.88
CA ILE A 96 -6.93 -7.25 -6.75
C ILE A 96 -5.46 -6.87 -6.69
N GLU A 97 -4.99 -6.14 -7.68
CA GLU A 97 -3.60 -5.69 -7.74
C GLU A 97 -3.29 -4.78 -6.53
N HIS A 98 -2.18 -5.03 -5.82
CA HIS A 98 -1.94 -4.31 -4.57
C HIS A 98 -1.24 -2.95 -4.72
N GLY A 99 -0.68 -2.66 -5.89
CA GLY A 99 0.04 -1.41 -6.13
C GLY A 99 0.04 -0.99 -7.58
N ILE A 100 0.36 0.27 -7.83
CA ILE A 100 0.69 0.76 -9.17
C ILE A 100 2.02 0.15 -9.56
N ARG A 101 2.03 -0.61 -10.64
CA ARG A 101 3.23 -1.27 -11.18
C ARG A 101 3.50 -0.75 -12.58
N MET A 102 4.74 -0.36 -12.82
CA MET A 102 5.22 0.07 -14.14
C MET A 102 6.02 -1.03 -14.86
N ASP A 103 6.38 -2.09 -14.12
CA ASP A 103 7.01 -3.28 -14.67
C ASP A 103 6.00 -4.17 -15.40
N GLN A 104 6.50 -4.99 -16.32
CA GLN A 104 5.66 -5.95 -17.03
C GLN A 104 4.97 -6.92 -16.07
N CYS A 105 3.73 -7.26 -16.40
CA CYS A 105 2.96 -8.22 -15.64
C CYS A 105 3.68 -9.57 -15.56
N GLN A 106 4.00 -10.01 -14.33
CA GLN A 106 4.58 -11.32 -14.15
C GLN A 106 3.49 -12.38 -14.10
N TRP A 107 3.31 -13.10 -15.19
CA TRP A 107 2.33 -14.16 -15.38
C TRP A 107 2.15 -15.13 -14.21
N LYS A 108 3.24 -15.51 -13.54
CA LYS A 108 3.19 -16.49 -12.44
C LYS A 108 2.28 -16.07 -11.27
N TYR A 109 2.10 -14.77 -11.04
CA TYR A 109 1.27 -14.26 -9.94
C TYR A 109 -0.23 -14.29 -10.24
N TYR A 110 -0.59 -14.37 -11.53
CA TYR A 110 -1.97 -14.20 -11.97
C TYR A 110 -2.60 -15.48 -12.53
N LYS A 111 -1.83 -16.55 -12.61
CA LYS A 111 -2.22 -17.79 -13.28
C LYS A 111 -3.54 -18.40 -12.80
N ASN A 112 -3.83 -18.25 -11.52
CA ASN A 112 -4.92 -19.00 -10.87
C ASN A 112 -6.17 -18.13 -10.55
N SER A 113 -6.15 -16.84 -10.80
CA SER A 113 -7.31 -15.96 -10.62
C SER A 113 -8.31 -16.15 -11.77
N ILE A 114 -9.60 -16.01 -11.51
CA ILE A 114 -10.63 -16.04 -12.56
C ILE A 114 -10.78 -14.70 -13.27
N ASN A 115 -10.50 -13.60 -12.57
CA ASN A 115 -10.49 -12.26 -13.11
C ASN A 115 -9.46 -11.39 -12.37
N TYR A 116 -9.27 -10.17 -12.86
CA TYR A 116 -8.35 -9.19 -12.28
C TYR A 116 -9.04 -7.87 -12.07
N VAL A 117 -8.64 -7.18 -11.02
CA VAL A 117 -9.00 -5.80 -10.75
C VAL A 117 -7.72 -4.97 -10.75
N ALA A 118 -7.65 -3.99 -11.63
CA ALA A 118 -6.52 -3.09 -11.83
C ALA A 118 -6.89 -1.66 -11.43
N GLN A 119 -5.89 -0.86 -11.08
CA GLN A 119 -6.10 0.51 -10.67
C GLN A 119 -6.36 1.48 -11.85
N GLY A 120 -5.97 1.13 -13.08
CA GLY A 120 -6.15 1.99 -14.24
C GLY A 120 -6.05 1.25 -15.57
N GLU A 121 -6.39 1.96 -16.66
CA GLU A 121 -6.43 1.39 -18.02
C GLU A 121 -5.05 0.97 -18.53
N TYR A 122 -3.98 1.69 -18.18
CA TYR A 122 -2.62 1.29 -18.49
C TYR A 122 -2.34 -0.13 -18.00
N ARG A 123 -2.64 -0.38 -16.73
CA ARG A 123 -2.38 -1.66 -16.10
C ARG A 123 -3.30 -2.78 -16.62
N LYS A 124 -4.55 -2.44 -16.91
CA LYS A 124 -5.50 -3.36 -17.56
C LYS A 124 -4.97 -3.82 -18.92
N LYS A 125 -4.49 -2.90 -19.77
CA LYS A 125 -3.92 -3.23 -21.09
C LYS A 125 -2.70 -4.15 -20.95
N ASP A 126 -1.81 -3.88 -20.00
CA ASP A 126 -0.63 -4.70 -19.73
C ASP A 126 -1.01 -6.13 -19.29
N ILE A 127 -1.92 -6.27 -18.34
CA ILE A 127 -2.42 -7.58 -17.90
C ILE A 127 -3.12 -8.33 -19.05
N GLN A 128 -3.93 -7.65 -19.84
CA GLN A 128 -4.64 -8.26 -20.99
C GLN A 128 -3.69 -8.66 -22.10
N SER A 129 -2.56 -7.98 -22.29
CA SER A 129 -1.56 -8.35 -23.29
C SER A 129 -1.00 -9.76 -23.07
N ILE A 130 -0.91 -10.16 -21.82
CA ILE A 130 -0.37 -11.47 -21.40
C ILE A 130 -1.50 -12.50 -21.24
N ASN A 131 -2.69 -12.07 -20.86
CA ASN A 131 -3.81 -12.95 -20.56
C ASN A 131 -5.11 -12.51 -21.22
N LYS A 132 -5.24 -12.84 -22.49
CA LYS A 132 -6.40 -12.46 -23.32
C LYS A 132 -7.73 -13.13 -22.91
N TRP A 133 -7.66 -14.16 -22.09
CA TRP A 133 -8.82 -15.02 -21.81
C TRP A 133 -9.56 -14.68 -20.51
N LYS A 134 -8.97 -13.87 -19.66
CA LYS A 134 -9.56 -13.54 -18.36
C LYS A 134 -10.01 -12.08 -18.32
N PRO A 135 -11.17 -11.80 -17.76
CA PRO A 135 -11.65 -10.44 -17.61
C PRO A 135 -10.68 -9.62 -16.72
N VAL A 136 -10.40 -8.40 -17.15
CA VAL A 136 -9.67 -7.40 -16.35
C VAL A 136 -10.54 -6.17 -16.23
N PHE A 137 -10.80 -5.75 -15.00
CA PHE A 137 -11.61 -4.59 -14.67
C PHE A 137 -10.72 -3.46 -14.17
N SER A 138 -10.75 -2.33 -14.84
CA SER A 138 -10.15 -1.09 -14.37
C SER A 138 -11.20 -0.33 -13.56
N ILE A 139 -10.88 -0.06 -12.28
CA ILE A 139 -11.84 0.57 -11.37
C ILE A 139 -11.34 1.89 -10.77
N GLY A 140 -10.18 2.36 -11.21
CA GLY A 140 -9.56 3.57 -10.67
C GLY A 140 -8.79 3.33 -9.36
N PRO A 141 -8.30 4.40 -8.74
CA PRO A 141 -7.50 4.29 -7.53
C PRO A 141 -8.35 3.79 -6.35
N TYR A 142 -7.89 2.73 -5.68
CA TYR A 142 -8.67 2.07 -4.62
C TYR A 142 -8.96 2.95 -3.41
N ILE A 143 -8.19 4.00 -3.21
CA ILE A 143 -8.43 4.97 -2.14
C ILE A 143 -9.76 5.73 -2.31
N HIS A 144 -10.31 5.77 -3.54
CA HIS A 144 -11.65 6.29 -3.82
C HIS A 144 -12.70 5.62 -2.93
N TYR A 145 -12.67 4.30 -2.87
CA TYR A 145 -13.68 3.46 -2.26
C TYR A 145 -13.61 3.42 -0.74
N ALA A 146 -12.50 3.84 -0.15
CA ALA A 146 -12.30 3.82 1.28
C ALA A 146 -12.88 5.06 1.97
N ASN A 147 -13.49 4.88 3.13
CA ASN A 147 -13.78 5.98 4.03
C ASN A 147 -12.49 6.43 4.75
N LYS A 148 -12.48 7.64 5.30
CA LYS A 148 -11.43 8.09 6.21
C LYS A 148 -11.48 7.32 7.54
N PHE A 149 -10.36 7.30 8.24
CA PHE A 149 -10.25 6.60 9.54
C PHE A 149 -10.89 7.40 10.67
N TYR A 150 -10.75 8.73 10.64
CA TYR A 150 -11.40 9.64 11.58
C TYR A 150 -12.67 10.26 11.00
N SER A 151 -13.54 10.74 11.89
CA SER A 151 -14.63 11.63 11.50
C SER A 151 -14.07 12.96 10.99
N GLU A 152 -14.87 13.71 10.28
CA GLU A 152 -14.48 15.01 9.71
C GLU A 152 -14.09 16.00 10.82
N GLU A 153 -14.85 16.02 11.92
CA GLU A 153 -14.58 16.88 13.07
C GLU A 153 -13.19 16.58 13.68
N LYS A 154 -12.90 15.27 13.87
CA LYS A 154 -11.61 14.86 14.44
C LYS A 154 -10.45 15.16 13.51
N GLU A 155 -10.64 14.97 12.21
CA GLU A 155 -9.63 15.31 11.21
C GLU A 155 -9.35 16.82 11.19
N ASN A 156 -10.38 17.65 11.22
CA ASN A 156 -10.26 19.11 11.26
C ASN A 156 -9.54 19.59 12.54
N GLU A 157 -9.86 19.00 13.70
CA GLU A 157 -9.15 19.27 14.96
C GLU A 157 -7.64 18.98 14.82
N ILE A 158 -7.31 17.80 14.29
CA ILE A 158 -5.91 17.39 14.09
C ILE A 158 -5.22 18.33 13.10
N LYS A 159 -5.85 18.59 11.94
CA LYS A 159 -5.27 19.48 10.93
C LYS A 159 -5.00 20.88 11.47
N LYS A 160 -5.93 21.41 12.25
CA LYS A 160 -5.73 22.73 12.92
C LYS A 160 -4.54 22.72 13.87
N SER A 161 -4.30 21.61 14.57
CA SER A 161 -3.14 21.50 15.49
C SER A 161 -1.80 21.31 14.79
N LEU A 162 -1.82 20.83 13.54
CA LEU A 162 -0.62 20.57 12.73
C LEU A 162 -0.17 21.78 11.90
N GLY A 163 -1.08 22.73 11.61
CA GLY A 163 -0.80 23.83 10.68
C GLY A 163 -0.64 23.36 9.24
N LYS A 164 0.27 23.97 8.51
CA LYS A 164 0.61 23.60 7.14
C LYS A 164 1.54 22.38 7.13
N VAL A 165 1.10 21.29 6.50
CA VAL A 165 1.69 19.96 6.63
C VAL A 165 2.39 19.51 5.34
N LEU A 166 3.67 19.15 5.44
CA LEU A 166 4.35 18.34 4.42
C LEU A 166 4.32 16.87 4.83
N LEU A 167 3.71 16.04 4.00
CA LEU A 167 3.74 14.59 4.18
C LEU A 167 4.91 13.99 3.37
N ILE A 168 5.71 13.16 4.01
CA ILE A 168 6.87 12.50 3.41
C ILE A 168 6.62 10.99 3.40
N PHE A 169 6.79 10.38 2.24
CA PHE A 169 6.82 8.94 2.05
C PHE A 169 8.24 8.49 1.73
N PRO A 170 9.05 8.15 2.74
CA PRO A 170 10.33 7.53 2.51
C PRO A 170 10.13 6.18 1.82
N SER A 171 11.01 5.85 0.91
CA SER A 171 11.05 4.52 0.35
C SER A 171 11.37 3.49 1.41
N HIS A 172 10.77 2.34 1.28
CA HIS A 172 10.88 1.27 2.27
C HIS A 172 11.69 0.09 1.73
N THR A 173 12.26 -0.68 2.65
CA THR A 173 12.91 -1.95 2.31
C THR A 173 11.89 -2.97 1.85
N ASN A 174 12.25 -3.78 0.87
CA ASN A 174 11.51 -4.97 0.51
C ASN A 174 12.40 -6.21 0.64
N GLU A 175 11.85 -7.42 0.43
CA GLU A 175 12.59 -8.67 0.59
C GLU A 175 13.72 -8.83 -0.43
N TRP A 176 13.66 -8.09 -1.53
CA TRP A 176 14.57 -8.21 -2.69
C TRP A 176 15.51 -7.02 -2.83
N GLU A 177 15.22 -5.90 -2.17
CA GLU A 177 15.87 -4.62 -2.40
C GLU A 177 16.14 -3.90 -1.06
N ARG A 178 17.02 -4.50 -0.23
CA ARG A 178 17.38 -3.90 1.07
C ARG A 178 18.18 -2.60 0.92
N ASP A 179 18.90 -2.46 -0.18
CA ASP A 179 19.80 -1.33 -0.43
C ASP A 179 19.06 -0.08 -0.96
N LYS A 180 17.74 -0.16 -1.13
CA LYS A 180 16.92 0.94 -1.65
C LYS A 180 16.18 1.74 -0.58
N ALA A 181 16.54 1.60 0.68
CA ALA A 181 16.00 2.43 1.74
C ALA A 181 16.42 3.90 1.59
N THR A 182 15.57 4.80 2.05
CA THR A 182 15.87 6.24 2.09
C THR A 182 17.16 6.50 2.86
N SER A 183 18.05 7.29 2.29
CA SER A 183 19.31 7.67 2.95
C SER A 183 19.10 8.73 4.02
N LYS A 184 20.03 8.79 4.98
CA LYS A 184 20.03 9.87 6.00
C LYS A 184 20.26 11.25 5.39
N ASP A 185 20.99 11.35 4.28
CA ASP A 185 21.26 12.60 3.58
C ASP A 185 20.00 13.18 2.94
N PHE A 186 19.06 12.31 2.52
CA PHE A 186 17.76 12.74 2.04
C PHE A 186 16.97 13.51 3.11
N VAL A 187 17.13 13.17 4.39
CA VAL A 187 16.48 13.91 5.49
C VAL A 187 16.99 15.35 5.55
N ASP A 188 18.30 15.54 5.47
CA ASP A 188 18.90 16.88 5.49
C ASP A 188 18.45 17.70 4.29
N TYR A 189 18.48 17.09 3.10
CA TYR A 189 18.01 17.71 1.87
C TYR A 189 16.53 18.17 1.95
N ILE A 190 15.64 17.35 2.49
CA ILE A 190 14.23 17.69 2.64
C ILE A 190 14.05 18.88 3.59
N TYR A 191 14.76 18.91 4.70
CA TYR A 191 14.67 20.04 5.64
C TYR A 191 15.27 21.32 5.06
N GLU A 192 16.44 21.24 4.41
CA GLU A 192 17.03 22.40 3.73
C GLU A 192 16.07 23.03 2.73
N LYS A 193 15.35 22.20 1.97
CA LYS A 193 14.46 22.67 0.93
C LYS A 193 13.09 23.17 1.43
N TYR A 194 12.52 22.55 2.46
CA TYR A 194 11.10 22.72 2.80
C TYR A 194 10.84 23.30 4.21
N ASP A 195 11.82 23.38 5.10
CA ASP A 195 11.64 23.78 6.51
C ASP A 195 10.88 25.10 6.68
N LYS A 196 11.16 26.08 5.85
CA LYS A 196 10.49 27.40 5.91
C LYS A 196 9.10 27.46 5.28
N MET A 197 8.65 26.35 4.67
CA MET A 197 7.44 26.32 3.88
C MET A 197 6.27 25.63 4.61
N PHE A 198 6.55 24.85 5.65
CA PHE A 198 5.57 24.02 6.35
C PHE A 198 5.79 24.09 7.85
N ASP A 199 4.68 24.05 8.62
CA ASP A 199 4.69 24.07 10.08
C ASP A 199 4.98 22.69 10.67
N THR A 200 4.58 21.63 9.98
CA THR A 200 4.72 20.24 10.42
C THR A 200 5.18 19.33 9.29
N PHE A 201 6.17 18.51 9.60
CA PHE A 201 6.58 17.38 8.76
C PHE A 201 5.96 16.11 9.32
N LEU A 202 5.09 15.46 8.52
CA LEU A 202 4.59 14.12 8.80
C LEU A 202 5.37 13.11 7.96
N VAL A 203 5.94 12.09 8.58
CA VAL A 203 6.70 11.05 7.88
C VAL A 203 5.97 9.73 8.02
N CYS A 204 5.50 9.16 6.90
CA CYS A 204 4.76 7.92 6.90
C CYS A 204 5.69 6.71 6.90
N SER A 205 5.82 6.09 8.07
CA SER A 205 6.67 4.91 8.26
C SER A 205 6.01 3.65 7.69
N TYR A 206 6.83 2.87 6.99
CA TYR A 206 6.45 1.51 6.62
C TYR A 206 6.57 0.56 7.83
N TRP A 207 5.67 -0.38 7.94
CA TRP A 207 5.56 -1.24 9.13
C TRP A 207 6.78 -2.13 9.41
N LYS A 208 7.57 -2.48 8.39
CA LYS A 208 8.80 -3.28 8.56
C LYS A 208 9.97 -2.45 9.05
N ASP A 209 10.00 -1.18 8.72
CA ASP A 209 11.16 -0.30 8.89
C ASP A 209 11.05 0.59 10.14
N VAL A 210 10.17 0.24 11.09
CA VAL A 210 9.91 1.03 12.30
C VAL A 210 11.15 1.28 13.17
N ASN A 211 12.22 0.53 12.98
CA ASN A 211 13.49 0.69 13.68
C ASN A 211 14.57 1.33 12.81
N ASP A 212 14.27 1.74 11.58
CA ASP A 212 15.24 2.35 10.69
C ASP A 212 15.70 3.71 11.24
N ASP A 213 17.00 3.95 11.14
CA ASP A 213 17.62 5.18 11.64
C ASP A 213 17.17 6.43 10.88
N VAL A 214 16.64 6.29 9.66
CA VAL A 214 16.08 7.42 8.91
C VAL A 214 14.92 8.06 9.66
N TYR A 215 14.05 7.27 10.30
CA TYR A 215 12.93 7.79 11.09
C TYR A 215 13.41 8.46 12.38
N LYS A 216 14.50 7.97 13.01
CA LYS A 216 15.12 8.63 14.16
C LYS A 216 15.64 10.01 13.76
N LYS A 217 16.34 10.11 12.62
CA LYS A 217 16.85 11.38 12.12
C LYS A 217 15.73 12.37 11.79
N PHE A 218 14.61 11.92 11.23
CA PHE A 218 13.43 12.77 11.06
C PHE A 218 12.87 13.27 12.39
N MET A 219 12.77 12.41 13.41
CA MET A 219 12.30 12.80 14.75
C MET A 219 13.23 13.79 15.44
N GLU A 220 14.55 13.62 15.31
CA GLU A 220 15.56 14.55 15.83
C GLU A 220 15.42 15.96 15.24
N LYS A 221 14.93 16.05 13.99
CA LYS A 221 14.61 17.33 13.33
C LYS A 221 13.18 17.84 13.63
N GLY A 222 12.43 17.17 14.49
CA GLY A 222 11.09 17.58 14.91
C GLY A 222 9.94 17.02 14.10
N ALA A 223 10.18 16.12 13.15
CA ALA A 223 9.09 15.48 12.40
C ALA A 223 8.23 14.57 13.30
N LYS A 224 6.95 14.48 12.97
CA LYS A 224 6.02 13.52 13.56
C LYS A 224 5.93 12.29 12.67
N ILE A 225 6.25 11.13 13.24
CA ILE A 225 6.12 9.87 12.49
C ILE A 225 4.67 9.36 12.61
N VAL A 226 4.12 8.96 11.48
CA VAL A 226 2.79 8.36 11.35
C VAL A 226 2.91 7.02 10.64
N SER A 227 1.87 6.20 10.71
CA SER A 227 1.84 4.96 9.93
C SER A 227 0.42 4.56 9.57
N ALA A 228 0.25 4.06 8.35
CA ALA A 228 -1.00 3.42 7.94
C ALA A 228 -1.16 2.02 8.58
N GLY A 229 -0.12 1.50 9.21
CA GLY A 229 -0.14 0.23 9.93
C GLY A 229 0.38 -0.94 9.11
N PHE A 230 0.09 -2.15 9.58
CA PHE A 230 0.50 -3.38 8.92
C PHE A 230 -0.26 -3.57 7.59
N ARG A 231 0.43 -4.02 6.54
CA ARG A 231 -0.16 -4.18 5.20
C ARG A 231 -1.38 -5.13 5.14
N GLY A 232 -1.50 -6.08 6.04
CA GLY A 232 -2.65 -6.99 6.13
C GLY A 232 -3.80 -6.47 7.00
N ASP A 233 -3.69 -5.27 7.56
CA ASP A 233 -4.76 -4.67 8.37
C ASP A 233 -5.86 -4.08 7.46
N VAL A 234 -7.10 -4.49 7.72
CA VAL A 234 -8.28 -4.02 6.97
C VAL A 234 -8.53 -2.50 7.08
N GLN A 235 -7.94 -1.83 8.08
CA GLN A 235 -8.05 -0.39 8.25
C GLN A 235 -6.91 0.39 7.56
N PHE A 236 -5.96 -0.30 6.94
CA PHE A 236 -4.77 0.33 6.37
C PHE A 236 -5.12 1.47 5.40
N ILE A 237 -5.94 1.19 4.38
CA ILE A 237 -6.29 2.19 3.36
C ILE A 237 -7.05 3.39 3.94
N LYS A 238 -7.86 3.20 4.98
CA LYS A 238 -8.55 4.28 5.67
C LYS A 238 -7.59 5.20 6.39
N ARG A 239 -6.61 4.61 7.11
CA ARG A 239 -5.56 5.39 7.77
C ARG A 239 -4.70 6.12 6.75
N LEU A 240 -4.31 5.43 5.66
CA LEU A 240 -3.55 6.07 4.58
C LEU A 240 -4.31 7.24 3.97
N LYS A 241 -5.61 7.07 3.69
CA LYS A 241 -6.48 8.17 3.18
C LYS A 241 -6.51 9.36 4.14
N THR A 242 -6.63 9.09 5.43
CA THR A 242 -6.60 10.14 6.45
C THR A 242 -5.24 10.82 6.55
N ILE A 243 -4.13 10.07 6.53
CA ILE A 243 -2.79 10.64 6.54
C ILE A 243 -2.58 11.58 5.35
N ILE A 244 -2.98 11.15 4.15
CA ILE A 244 -2.89 11.98 2.94
C ILE A 244 -3.82 13.20 3.06
N SER A 245 -5.04 13.06 3.60
CA SER A 245 -5.96 14.19 3.73
C SER A 245 -5.46 15.28 4.67
N LEU A 246 -4.70 14.92 5.71
CA LEU A 246 -4.09 15.88 6.64
C LEU A 246 -2.98 16.73 6.01
N SER A 247 -2.38 16.32 4.88
CA SER A 247 -1.29 17.05 4.25
C SER A 247 -1.75 18.18 3.34
N ASP A 248 -0.88 19.18 3.15
CA ASP A 248 -1.03 20.26 2.17
C ASP A 248 -0.19 20.01 0.92
N ALA A 249 0.95 19.31 1.08
CA ALA A 249 1.77 18.80 -0.01
C ALA A 249 2.40 17.46 0.41
N VAL A 250 2.86 16.72 -0.58
CA VAL A 250 3.47 15.40 -0.38
C VAL A 250 4.79 15.30 -1.11
N VAL A 251 5.75 14.64 -0.47
CA VAL A 251 7.06 14.31 -1.05
C VAL A 251 7.30 12.82 -0.94
N GLY A 252 7.86 12.23 -1.99
CA GLY A 252 8.38 10.87 -1.97
C GLY A 252 9.73 10.80 -2.67
N ASP A 253 10.53 9.81 -2.34
CA ASP A 253 11.83 9.55 -2.95
C ASP A 253 11.81 8.32 -3.89
N ASP A 254 10.62 7.76 -4.12
CA ASP A 254 10.43 6.62 -5.02
C ASP A 254 9.07 6.65 -5.71
N ILE A 255 8.99 5.94 -6.84
CA ILE A 255 7.74 5.73 -7.58
C ILE A 255 6.93 4.62 -6.89
N ALA A 256 5.84 5.00 -6.26
CA ALA A 256 4.99 4.07 -5.53
C ALA A 256 3.50 4.42 -5.67
N THR A 257 2.63 3.52 -5.22
CA THR A 257 1.16 3.65 -5.31
C THR A 257 0.63 4.92 -4.66
N ASN A 258 1.31 5.44 -3.64
CA ASN A 258 0.94 6.66 -2.94
C ASN A 258 0.88 7.89 -3.87
N ILE A 259 1.69 7.94 -4.94
CA ILE A 259 1.63 9.04 -5.94
C ILE A 259 0.24 9.13 -6.54
N GLY A 260 -0.27 8.02 -7.09
CA GLY A 260 -1.62 7.99 -7.69
C GLY A 260 -2.72 8.34 -6.69
N PHE A 261 -2.58 7.91 -5.44
CA PHE A 261 -3.53 8.26 -4.38
C PHE A 261 -3.48 9.74 -4.02
N CYS A 262 -2.29 10.33 -3.95
CA CYS A 262 -2.13 11.75 -3.67
C CYS A 262 -2.71 12.61 -4.81
N LEU A 263 -2.41 12.27 -6.06
CA LEU A 263 -2.96 12.95 -7.23
C LEU A 263 -4.47 12.86 -7.28
N TYR A 264 -5.04 11.66 -7.06
CA TYR A 264 -6.48 11.47 -6.98
C TYR A 264 -7.14 12.34 -5.88
N MET A 265 -6.46 12.53 -4.74
CA MET A 265 -6.93 13.37 -3.64
C MET A 265 -6.58 14.85 -3.80
N ASN A 266 -6.17 15.29 -4.99
CA ASN A 266 -5.76 16.67 -5.31
C ASN A 266 -4.64 17.19 -4.38
N LYS A 267 -3.69 16.33 -4.00
CA LYS A 267 -2.52 16.72 -3.21
C LYS A 267 -1.33 16.96 -4.13
N PRO A 268 -0.71 18.15 -4.11
CA PRO A 268 0.54 18.38 -4.79
C PRO A 268 1.57 17.34 -4.35
N PHE A 269 2.22 16.68 -5.33
CA PHE A 269 3.21 15.67 -5.07
C PHE A 269 4.54 16.04 -5.76
N ALA A 270 5.63 16.00 -4.99
CA ALA A 270 6.98 16.12 -5.53
C ALA A 270 7.72 14.80 -5.37
N LEU A 271 8.29 14.30 -6.47
CA LEU A 271 9.23 13.19 -6.45
C LEU A 271 10.63 13.77 -6.32
N GLU A 272 11.22 13.62 -5.14
CA GLU A 272 12.54 14.14 -4.84
C GLU A 272 13.61 13.07 -5.07
N ARG A 273 14.78 13.51 -5.52
CA ARG A 273 15.87 12.60 -5.82
C ARG A 273 16.44 11.97 -4.56
N ASN A 274 16.54 10.65 -4.57
CA ASN A 274 17.49 9.90 -3.76
C ASN A 274 18.64 9.49 -4.71
N GLU A 275 19.78 10.18 -4.66
CA GLU A 275 20.87 10.03 -5.65
C GLU A 275 21.32 8.57 -5.86
N PRO A 276 21.49 7.72 -4.81
CA PRO A 276 21.87 6.32 -5.02
C PRO A 276 20.87 5.52 -5.87
N ARG A 277 19.59 5.90 -5.85
CA ARG A 277 18.55 5.25 -6.67
C ARG A 277 18.48 5.79 -8.08
N TYR A 278 18.74 7.07 -8.24
CA TYR A 278 18.66 7.70 -9.57
C TYR A 278 19.69 7.14 -10.55
N GLU A 279 20.81 6.63 -10.07
CA GLU A 279 21.83 5.96 -10.86
C GLU A 279 21.44 4.55 -11.30
N ASP A 280 20.43 3.93 -10.68
CA ASP A 280 19.94 2.61 -11.07
C ASP A 280 19.19 2.69 -12.42
N LYS A 281 19.67 1.94 -13.41
CA LYS A 281 19.07 1.89 -14.76
C LYS A 281 17.61 1.40 -14.72
N ASN A 282 17.26 0.48 -13.83
CA ASN A 282 15.89 0.00 -13.70
C ASN A 282 14.98 1.10 -13.12
N TYR A 283 15.50 1.91 -12.19
CA TYR A 283 14.78 3.05 -11.66
C TYR A 283 14.54 4.10 -12.75
N GLN A 284 15.57 4.43 -13.56
CA GLN A 284 15.43 5.38 -14.67
C GLN A 284 14.39 4.93 -15.70
N GLU A 285 14.38 3.65 -16.06
CA GLU A 285 13.39 3.08 -16.97
C GLU A 285 11.98 3.12 -16.40
N ASN A 286 11.80 2.77 -15.13
CA ASN A 286 10.52 2.85 -14.44
C ASN A 286 10.04 4.30 -14.29
N PHE A 287 10.95 5.24 -14.05
CA PHE A 287 10.64 6.65 -14.00
C PHE A 287 10.21 7.21 -15.37
N ARG A 288 10.85 6.78 -16.45
CA ARG A 288 10.44 7.12 -17.81
C ARG A 288 9.02 6.63 -18.10
N LYS A 289 8.74 5.35 -17.83
CA LYS A 289 7.40 4.74 -17.97
C LYS A 289 6.35 5.43 -17.13
N PHE A 290 6.71 5.81 -15.91
CA PHE A 290 5.84 6.58 -15.02
C PHE A 290 5.48 7.93 -15.67
N LYS A 291 6.46 8.70 -16.15
CA LYS A 291 6.18 9.96 -16.83
C LYS A 291 5.26 9.78 -18.05
N GLU A 292 5.50 8.76 -18.85
CA GLU A 292 4.67 8.45 -20.01
C GLU A 292 3.24 8.07 -19.63
N ALA A 293 3.07 7.29 -18.57
CA ALA A 293 1.75 6.87 -18.07
C ALA A 293 0.94 8.03 -17.45
N PHE A 294 1.60 8.98 -16.79
CA PHE A 294 0.95 10.11 -16.13
C PHE A 294 0.74 11.34 -17.03
N THR A 295 1.22 11.33 -18.26
CA THR A 295 0.92 12.36 -19.26
C THR A 295 -0.33 12.04 -20.09
N THR A 296 -0.93 10.87 -19.90
CA THR A 296 -2.16 10.45 -20.56
C THR A 296 -3.36 10.72 -19.65
N GLU A 297 -4.51 11.00 -20.23
CA GLU A 297 -5.78 11.39 -19.57
C GLU A 297 -6.40 10.32 -18.63
N ASP A 298 -5.60 9.37 -18.15
CA ASP A 298 -6.05 8.20 -17.38
C ASP A 298 -6.17 8.43 -15.86
N PHE A 299 -6.05 9.70 -15.38
CA PHE A 299 -6.25 10.09 -13.99
C PHE A 299 -7.20 11.27 -13.84
#